data_5966820ba81b0156cf2a57d30187fa7b
#
_entry.id   5966820ba81b0156cf2a57d30187fa7b
#
_cell.length_a   1.000
_cell.length_b   1.000
_cell.length_c   1.000
_cell.angle_alpha   90.00
_cell.angle_beta   90.00
_cell.angle_gamma   90.00
#
_symmetry.space_group_name_H-M   'P 1'
#
loop_
_entity.id
_entity.type
_entity.pdbx_description
1 polymer ?
#
loop_
_entity_poly.entity_id
_entity_poly.type
_entity_poly.pdbx_seq_one_letter_code
_entity_poly.pdbx_strand_id
1 'polypeptide(L)'
;RLKDGGLFTSFTDITEQKQKNKKLNALTEAMDKSSTGIWIFDKNEKLVFANEQVRSTASNAGFEPKVGMKYQDYLGLLVKAGVVSVPEGVTEDDFIKDRVAQRLEIIDVDITERKTARGTSLLTTTRLEDGGLVTVSSDISELKNSNERISLLSNAMDKSSAGIWVFDKQDRFVFGNAKFHENMAVGGITIEEGLEWSEYIARLINAGIV
;
A
#
# COMPACT_ATOMS: atom_id res chain seq x y z
N ARG A 1 22.72 39.20 39.57
CA ARG A 1 23.75 40.20 39.90
C ARG A 1 24.94 39.47 40.53
N LEU A 2 26.15 39.92 40.20
CA LEU A 2 27.38 39.44 40.82
C LEU A 2 27.52 40.02 42.25
N LYS A 3 28.38 39.44 43.05
CA LYS A 3 28.59 39.87 44.45
C LYS A 3 29.04 41.34 44.61
N ASP A 4 29.61 41.89 43.53
CA ASP A 4 30.08 43.30 43.43
C ASP A 4 28.99 44.25 42.86
N GLY A 5 27.77 43.75 42.65
CA GLY A 5 26.65 44.51 42.07
C GLY A 5 26.57 44.48 40.53
N GLY A 6 27.56 43.88 39.87
CA GLY A 6 27.59 43.72 38.43
C GLY A 6 26.44 42.83 37.94
N LEU A 7 26.09 42.95 36.64
CA LEU A 7 25.11 42.14 35.97
C LEU A 7 25.79 41.23 34.93
N PHE A 8 25.58 39.93 35.06
CA PHE A 8 25.97 38.98 34.02
C PHE A 8 24.73 38.58 33.24
N THR A 9 24.79 38.70 31.94
CA THR A 9 23.74 38.26 31.03
C THR A 9 24.36 37.35 30.00
N SER A 10 23.78 36.20 29.80
CA SER A 10 24.11 35.31 28.68
C SER A 10 22.87 35.10 27.81
N PHE A 11 23.08 34.95 26.53
CA PHE A 11 22.02 34.55 25.58
C PHE A 11 22.58 33.50 24.65
N THR A 12 21.69 32.60 24.26
CA THR A 12 22.00 31.52 23.30
C THR A 12 21.12 31.72 22.10
N ASP A 13 21.70 31.71 20.91
CA ASP A 13 20.92 31.66 19.66
C ASP A 13 20.28 30.27 19.52
N ILE A 14 18.97 30.25 19.50
CA ILE A 14 18.16 29.01 19.35
C ILE A 14 17.44 29.00 18.03
N THR A 15 17.82 29.80 17.04
CA THR A 15 17.14 29.93 15.72
C THR A 15 17.17 28.62 14.98
N GLU A 16 18.33 27.98 14.88
CA GLU A 16 18.48 26.67 14.22
C GLU A 16 17.62 25.60 14.88
N GLN A 17 17.65 25.57 16.23
CA GLN A 17 16.84 24.61 16.99
C GLN A 17 15.33 24.83 16.77
N LYS A 18 14.88 26.08 16.75
CA LYS A 18 13.48 26.42 16.45
C LYS A 18 13.09 26.01 15.02
N GLN A 19 13.96 26.24 14.03
CA GLN A 19 13.70 25.83 12.63
C GLN A 19 13.62 24.30 12.52
N LYS A 20 14.55 23.58 13.15
CA LYS A 20 14.56 22.12 13.19
C LYS A 20 13.28 21.55 13.82
N ASN A 21 12.87 22.11 14.96
CA ASN A 21 11.63 21.71 15.63
C ASN A 21 10.39 22.01 14.78
N LYS A 22 10.34 23.17 14.10
CA LYS A 22 9.24 23.52 13.20
C LYS A 22 9.12 22.53 12.05
N LYS A 23 10.26 22.14 11.44
CA LYS A 23 10.29 21.13 10.36
C LYS A 23 9.83 19.76 10.86
N LEU A 24 10.31 19.35 12.04
CA LEU A 24 9.92 18.09 12.65
C LEU A 24 8.41 18.03 12.94
N ASN A 25 7.85 19.10 13.52
CA ASN A 25 6.42 19.20 13.81
C ASN A 25 5.58 19.12 12.53
N ALA A 26 6.01 19.82 11.46
CA ALA A 26 5.30 19.77 10.16
C ALA A 26 5.32 18.36 9.54
N LEU A 27 6.45 17.64 9.64
CA LEU A 27 6.55 16.26 9.18
C LEU A 27 5.64 15.33 9.98
N THR A 28 5.66 15.47 11.32
CA THR A 28 4.79 14.67 12.21
C THR A 28 3.31 14.93 11.92
N GLU A 29 2.92 16.20 11.73
CA GLU A 29 1.55 16.56 11.36
C GLU A 29 1.14 15.97 9.99
N ALA A 30 2.03 16.00 9.01
CA ALA A 30 1.77 15.40 7.70
C ALA A 30 1.59 13.88 7.78
N MET A 31 2.42 13.19 8.57
CA MET A 31 2.27 11.76 8.83
C MET A 31 0.96 11.45 9.57
N ASP A 32 0.58 12.28 10.51
CA ASP A 32 -0.63 12.11 11.32
C ASP A 32 -1.91 12.26 10.48
N LYS A 33 -1.90 13.19 9.51
CA LYS A 33 -3.02 13.42 8.58
C LYS A 33 -3.03 12.49 7.37
N SER A 34 -2.05 11.59 7.24
CA SER A 34 -2.02 10.61 6.15
C SER A 34 -3.22 9.66 6.22
N SER A 35 -3.79 9.34 5.04
CA SER A 35 -4.82 8.30 4.91
C SER A 35 -4.28 6.88 5.06
N THR A 36 -2.95 6.71 5.00
CA THR A 36 -2.30 5.43 5.25
C THR A 36 -1.97 5.27 6.73
N GLY A 37 -2.09 4.05 7.26
CA GLY A 37 -1.64 3.75 8.61
C GLY A 37 -0.11 3.74 8.68
N ILE A 38 0.46 4.47 9.63
CA ILE A 38 1.91 4.53 9.84
C ILE A 38 2.21 4.26 11.31
N TRP A 39 3.05 3.27 11.59
CA TRP A 39 3.55 3.00 12.92
C TRP A 39 5.03 2.63 12.91
N ILE A 40 5.71 2.99 13.99
CA ILE A 40 7.14 2.79 14.17
C ILE A 40 7.36 2.06 15.50
N PHE A 41 8.13 0.99 15.44
CA PHE A 41 8.66 0.28 16.60
C PHE A 41 10.16 0.45 16.67
N ASP A 42 10.72 0.60 17.87
CA ASP A 42 12.16 0.66 18.08
C ASP A 42 12.81 -0.73 17.93
N LYS A 43 14.13 -0.79 18.03
CA LYS A 43 14.91 -2.04 17.98
C LYS A 43 14.56 -3.05 19.07
N ASN A 44 13.84 -2.66 20.11
CA ASN A 44 13.35 -3.52 21.20
C ASN A 44 11.87 -3.90 20.99
N GLU A 45 11.35 -3.71 19.78
CA GLU A 45 9.95 -3.96 19.41
C GLU A 45 8.94 -3.17 20.26
N LYS A 46 9.31 -1.97 20.74
CA LYS A 46 8.41 -1.06 21.46
C LYS A 46 7.89 0.03 20.52
N LEU A 47 6.58 0.27 20.57
CA LEU A 47 5.91 1.30 19.80
C LEU A 47 6.48 2.68 20.14
N VAL A 48 6.97 3.40 19.14
CA VAL A 48 7.48 4.77 19.23
C VAL A 48 6.48 5.77 18.69
N PHE A 49 5.81 5.41 17.58
CA PHE A 49 4.86 6.27 16.89
C PHE A 49 3.73 5.45 16.25
N ALA A 50 2.53 5.99 16.29
CA ALA A 50 1.39 5.54 15.51
C ALA A 50 0.60 6.77 15.09
N ASN A 51 0.31 6.92 13.80
CA ASN A 51 -0.46 8.06 13.31
C ASN A 51 -1.96 7.91 13.60
N GLU A 52 -2.73 8.96 13.31
CA GLU A 52 -4.18 9.01 13.57
C GLU A 52 -4.92 7.84 12.91
N GLN A 53 -4.55 7.45 11.70
CA GLN A 53 -5.18 6.32 11.01
C GLN A 53 -5.01 5.00 11.78
N VAL A 54 -3.84 4.76 12.34
CA VAL A 54 -3.57 3.58 13.17
C VAL A 54 -4.33 3.66 14.50
N ARG A 55 -4.31 4.82 15.17
CA ARG A 55 -5.02 5.02 16.44
C ARG A 55 -6.52 4.86 16.26
N SER A 56 -7.10 5.46 15.22
CA SER A 56 -8.51 5.33 14.89
C SER A 56 -8.91 3.88 14.60
N THR A 57 -8.09 3.14 13.84
CA THR A 57 -8.33 1.72 13.57
C THR A 57 -8.33 0.89 14.84
N ALA A 58 -7.36 1.12 15.73
CA ALA A 58 -7.26 0.44 17.01
C ALA A 58 -8.41 0.81 17.96
N SER A 59 -8.79 2.09 18.02
CA SER A 59 -9.92 2.57 18.81
C SER A 59 -11.23 1.90 18.37
N ASN A 60 -11.47 1.80 17.06
CA ASN A 60 -12.62 1.09 16.51
C ASN A 60 -12.59 -0.43 16.81
N ALA A 61 -11.41 -0.98 17.10
CA ALA A 61 -11.20 -2.35 17.53
C ALA A 61 -11.26 -2.52 19.07
N GLY A 62 -11.53 -1.45 19.81
CA GLY A 62 -11.73 -1.45 21.26
C GLY A 62 -10.47 -1.31 22.10
N PHE A 63 -9.34 -0.86 21.52
CA PHE A 63 -8.11 -0.61 22.27
C PHE A 63 -7.37 0.63 21.78
N GLU A 64 -6.42 1.12 22.59
CA GLU A 64 -5.58 2.26 22.27
C GLU A 64 -4.10 1.85 22.24
N PRO A 65 -3.39 2.02 21.11
CA PRO A 65 -1.96 1.75 21.04
C PRO A 65 -1.19 2.82 21.83
N LYS A 66 -0.42 2.40 22.84
CA LYS A 66 0.35 3.29 23.69
C LYS A 66 1.82 3.23 23.33
N VAL A 67 2.51 4.38 23.34
CA VAL A 67 3.96 4.43 23.21
C VAL A 67 4.60 3.54 24.28
N GLY A 68 5.59 2.74 23.87
CA GLY A 68 6.24 1.73 24.73
C GLY A 68 5.57 0.35 24.72
N MET A 69 4.36 0.20 24.13
CA MET A 69 3.71 -1.10 23.96
C MET A 69 4.56 -2.03 23.07
N LYS A 70 4.73 -3.28 23.45
CA LYS A 70 5.45 -4.26 22.61
C LYS A 70 4.64 -4.64 21.39
N TYR A 71 5.32 -4.91 20.28
CA TYR A 71 4.68 -5.37 19.04
C TYR A 71 3.85 -6.65 19.26
N GLN A 72 4.36 -7.59 20.05
CA GLN A 72 3.65 -8.81 20.41
C GLN A 72 2.28 -8.50 21.05
N ASP A 73 2.24 -7.57 22.02
CA ASP A 73 1.01 -7.20 22.72
C ASP A 73 0.05 -6.46 21.78
N TYR A 74 0.57 -5.56 20.95
CA TYR A 74 -0.19 -4.85 19.91
C TYR A 74 -0.84 -5.84 18.93
N LEU A 75 -0.07 -6.82 18.42
CA LEU A 75 -0.57 -7.84 17.50
C LEU A 75 -1.63 -8.73 18.19
N GLY A 76 -1.41 -9.11 19.44
CA GLY A 76 -2.37 -9.87 20.23
C GLY A 76 -3.72 -9.15 20.40
N LEU A 77 -3.70 -7.83 20.59
CA LEU A 77 -4.93 -7.03 20.65
C LEU A 77 -5.65 -7.00 19.30
N LEU A 78 -4.90 -6.89 18.19
CA LEU A 78 -5.49 -6.94 16.84
C LEU A 78 -6.12 -8.30 16.52
N VAL A 79 -5.50 -9.39 16.94
CA VAL A 79 -6.02 -10.76 16.79
C VAL A 79 -7.30 -10.92 17.60
N LYS A 80 -7.29 -10.58 18.88
CA LYS A 80 -8.46 -10.64 19.77
C LYS A 80 -9.64 -9.80 19.28
N ALA A 81 -9.35 -8.65 18.66
CA ALA A 81 -10.37 -7.78 18.08
C ALA A 81 -10.86 -8.25 16.70
N GLY A 82 -10.34 -9.37 16.16
CA GLY A 82 -10.70 -9.87 14.82
C GLY A 82 -10.22 -9.01 13.66
N VAL A 83 -9.33 -8.03 13.91
CA VAL A 83 -8.74 -7.19 12.86
C VAL A 83 -7.73 -8.00 12.04
N VAL A 84 -7.02 -8.91 12.69
CA VAL A 84 -6.07 -9.84 12.07
C VAL A 84 -6.62 -11.26 12.24
N SER A 85 -6.82 -11.94 11.13
CA SER A 85 -7.29 -13.33 11.12
C SER A 85 -6.13 -14.29 11.34
N VAL A 86 -6.32 -15.27 12.23
CA VAL A 86 -5.40 -16.39 12.41
C VAL A 86 -5.78 -17.49 11.43
N PRO A 87 -4.83 -18.12 10.71
CA PRO A 87 -5.11 -19.23 9.81
C PRO A 87 -5.75 -20.42 10.55
N GLU A 88 -6.57 -21.17 9.83
CA GLU A 88 -7.21 -22.38 10.38
C GLU A 88 -6.16 -23.41 10.81
N GLY A 89 -6.32 -23.98 12.00
CA GLY A 89 -5.40 -24.96 12.57
C GLY A 89 -4.16 -24.38 13.28
N VAL A 90 -4.02 -23.05 13.33
CA VAL A 90 -2.94 -22.36 14.05
C VAL A 90 -3.48 -21.73 15.33
N THR A 91 -2.77 -21.86 16.45
CA THR A 91 -3.15 -21.16 17.69
C THR A 91 -2.80 -19.68 17.61
N GLU A 92 -3.55 -18.82 18.33
CA GLU A 92 -3.23 -17.36 18.38
C GLU A 92 -1.79 -17.12 18.87
N ASP A 93 -1.35 -17.85 19.89
CA ASP A 93 0.00 -17.72 20.45
C ASP A 93 1.09 -18.11 19.46
N ASP A 94 0.91 -19.21 18.72
CA ASP A 94 1.89 -19.64 17.71
C ASP A 94 1.93 -18.66 16.53
N PHE A 95 0.76 -18.18 16.09
CA PHE A 95 0.67 -17.15 15.08
C PHE A 95 1.40 -15.87 15.46
N ILE A 96 1.19 -15.40 16.71
CA ILE A 96 1.84 -14.18 17.20
C ILE A 96 3.36 -14.37 17.29
N LYS A 97 3.83 -15.49 17.82
CA LYS A 97 5.26 -15.82 17.91
C LYS A 97 5.92 -15.86 16.53
N ASP A 98 5.28 -16.53 15.58
CA ASP A 98 5.79 -16.64 14.20
C ASP A 98 5.87 -15.26 13.54
N ARG A 99 4.84 -14.42 13.68
CA ARG A 99 4.84 -13.06 13.15
C ARG A 99 5.90 -12.16 13.75
N VAL A 100 6.15 -12.29 15.06
CA VAL A 100 7.26 -11.56 15.73
C VAL A 100 8.60 -12.05 15.19
N ALA A 101 8.80 -13.36 15.03
CA ALA A 101 10.03 -13.91 14.49
C ALA A 101 10.29 -13.42 13.05
N GLN A 102 9.31 -13.55 12.16
CA GLN A 102 9.39 -13.07 10.76
C GLN A 102 9.75 -11.59 10.69
N ARG A 103 9.15 -10.78 11.57
CA ARG A 103 9.42 -9.34 11.62
C ARG A 103 10.88 -9.02 12.00
N LEU A 104 11.47 -9.81 12.89
CA LEU A 104 12.87 -9.64 13.31
C LEU A 104 13.87 -10.01 12.19
N GLU A 105 13.47 -10.87 11.26
CA GLU A 105 14.27 -11.30 10.10
C GLU A 105 14.29 -10.28 8.96
N ILE A 106 13.43 -9.26 8.99
CA ILE A 106 13.42 -8.21 7.96
C ILE A 106 14.77 -7.46 7.97
N ILE A 107 15.52 -7.56 6.88
CA ILE A 107 16.84 -6.91 6.77
C ILE A 107 16.70 -5.48 6.22
N ASP A 108 15.88 -5.29 5.19
CA ASP A 108 15.70 -4.01 4.51
C ASP A 108 14.20 -3.69 4.38
N VAL A 109 13.51 -4.26 3.42
CA VAL A 109 12.09 -4.04 3.16
C VAL A 109 11.36 -5.36 3.03
N ASP A 110 10.18 -5.44 3.66
CA ASP A 110 9.20 -6.51 3.46
C ASP A 110 7.88 -5.93 2.98
N ILE A 111 7.25 -6.58 2.00
CA ILE A 111 5.96 -6.18 1.44
C ILE A 111 5.00 -7.36 1.55
N THR A 112 3.95 -7.18 2.35
CA THR A 112 2.98 -8.24 2.64
C THR A 112 1.55 -7.76 2.41
N GLU A 113 0.76 -8.52 1.67
CA GLU A 113 -0.68 -8.32 1.61
C GLU A 113 -1.35 -8.97 2.82
N ARG A 114 -2.27 -8.25 3.44
CA ARG A 114 -3.06 -8.75 4.56
C ARG A 114 -4.55 -8.61 4.28
N LYS A 115 -5.26 -9.72 4.34
CA LYS A 115 -6.73 -9.70 4.39
C LYS A 115 -7.19 -9.38 5.81
N THR A 116 -8.13 -8.48 5.94
CA THR A 116 -8.76 -8.07 7.18
C THR A 116 -10.28 -8.15 7.02
N ALA A 117 -11.03 -8.06 8.10
CA ALA A 117 -12.50 -7.99 8.05
C ALA A 117 -13.02 -6.77 7.24
N ARG A 118 -12.17 -5.75 6.99
CA ARG A 118 -12.54 -4.51 6.28
C ARG A 118 -12.09 -4.50 4.82
N GLY A 119 -11.28 -5.46 4.38
CA GLY A 119 -10.75 -5.50 3.03
C GLY A 119 -9.30 -5.99 2.97
N THR A 120 -8.57 -5.58 1.95
CA THR A 120 -7.17 -5.97 1.75
C THR A 120 -6.26 -4.76 1.97
N SER A 121 -5.26 -4.92 2.83
CA SER A 121 -4.22 -3.93 3.07
C SER A 121 -2.87 -4.40 2.55
N LEU A 122 -2.12 -3.52 1.94
CA LEU A 122 -0.70 -3.69 1.63
C LEU A 122 0.12 -3.11 2.76
N LEU A 123 0.94 -3.94 3.40
CA LEU A 123 1.87 -3.52 4.43
C LEU A 123 3.27 -3.50 3.85
N THR A 124 3.92 -2.34 3.95
CA THR A 124 5.35 -2.20 3.64
C THR A 124 6.09 -1.92 4.94
N THR A 125 6.96 -2.84 5.33
CA THR A 125 7.77 -2.72 6.55
C THR A 125 9.22 -2.52 6.16
N THR A 126 9.83 -1.46 6.66
CA THR A 126 11.22 -1.09 6.36
C THR A 126 12.02 -1.03 7.64
N ARG A 127 13.24 -1.60 7.63
CA ARG A 127 14.17 -1.48 8.73
C ARG A 127 14.87 -0.13 8.70
N LEU A 128 14.93 0.52 9.86
CA LEU A 128 15.60 1.80 10.05
C LEU A 128 17.07 1.58 10.42
N GLU A 129 17.91 2.60 10.23
CA GLU A 129 19.34 2.56 10.54
C GLU A 129 19.64 2.27 12.03
N ASP A 130 18.76 2.68 12.94
CA ASP A 130 18.85 2.42 14.38
C ASP A 130 18.39 1.01 14.78
N GLY A 131 17.95 0.21 13.80
CA GLY A 131 17.42 -1.15 13.97
C GLY A 131 15.93 -1.21 14.28
N GLY A 132 15.24 -0.07 14.37
CA GLY A 132 13.78 -0.01 14.45
C GLY A 132 13.10 -0.43 13.13
N LEU A 133 11.78 -0.51 13.16
CA LEU A 133 10.97 -0.84 11.99
C LEU A 133 9.84 0.16 11.81
N VAL A 134 9.74 0.74 10.63
CA VAL A 134 8.57 1.51 10.20
C VAL A 134 7.68 0.63 9.34
N THR A 135 6.39 0.64 9.59
CA THR A 135 5.41 -0.05 8.74
C THR A 135 4.39 0.98 8.24
N VAL A 136 4.11 0.90 6.94
CA VAL A 136 3.06 1.66 6.26
C VAL A 136 2.00 0.68 5.81
N SER A 137 0.73 0.95 6.13
CA SER A 137 -0.42 0.15 5.71
C SER A 137 -1.33 0.96 4.81
N SER A 138 -1.48 0.53 3.57
CA SER A 138 -2.38 1.13 2.58
C SER A 138 -3.55 0.21 2.31
N ASP A 139 -4.77 0.75 2.28
CA ASP A 139 -5.94 0.00 1.82
C ASP A 139 -5.89 -0.12 0.29
N ILE A 140 -5.87 -1.34 -0.20
CA ILE A 140 -5.86 -1.66 -1.63
C ILE A 140 -7.14 -2.39 -2.08
N SER A 141 -8.19 -2.37 -1.25
CA SER A 141 -9.44 -3.09 -1.51
C SER A 141 -10.11 -2.64 -2.80
N GLU A 142 -10.20 -1.32 -3.02
CA GLU A 142 -10.80 -0.77 -4.24
C GLU A 142 -9.98 -1.15 -5.48
N LEU A 143 -8.66 -1.08 -5.41
CA LEU A 143 -7.77 -1.49 -6.49
C LEU A 143 -7.94 -2.99 -6.82
N LYS A 144 -7.99 -3.84 -5.80
CA LYS A 144 -8.21 -5.28 -5.97
C LYS A 144 -9.57 -5.57 -6.61
N ASN A 145 -10.64 -4.99 -6.08
CA ASN A 145 -12.00 -5.15 -6.60
C ASN A 145 -12.10 -4.67 -8.06
N SER A 146 -11.46 -3.54 -8.38
CA SER A 146 -11.43 -3.03 -9.76
C SER A 146 -10.70 -3.99 -10.69
N ASN A 147 -9.54 -4.51 -10.29
CA ASN A 147 -8.77 -5.47 -11.08
C ASN A 147 -9.53 -6.80 -11.26
N GLU A 148 -10.19 -7.30 -10.21
CA GLU A 148 -11.03 -8.50 -10.30
C GLU A 148 -12.20 -8.28 -11.27
N ARG A 149 -12.85 -7.12 -11.21
CA ARG A 149 -13.94 -6.77 -12.12
C ARG A 149 -13.47 -6.68 -13.57
N ILE A 150 -12.32 -6.04 -13.82
CA ILE A 150 -11.71 -5.99 -15.17
C ILE A 150 -11.41 -7.40 -15.67
N SER A 151 -10.83 -8.25 -14.83
CA SER A 151 -10.53 -9.65 -15.18
C SER A 151 -11.80 -10.45 -15.52
N LEU A 152 -12.86 -10.29 -14.73
CA LEU A 152 -14.14 -10.94 -14.99
C LEU A 152 -14.77 -10.48 -16.32
N LEU A 153 -14.73 -9.19 -16.62
CA LEU A 153 -15.23 -8.63 -17.87
C LEU A 153 -14.41 -9.12 -19.07
N SER A 154 -13.08 -9.12 -18.97
CA SER A 154 -12.20 -9.65 -20.01
C SER A 154 -12.50 -11.12 -20.29
N ASN A 155 -12.60 -11.96 -19.25
CA ASN A 155 -12.93 -13.37 -19.39
C ASN A 155 -14.34 -13.59 -20.01
N ALA A 156 -15.31 -12.74 -19.70
CA ALA A 156 -16.64 -12.82 -20.30
C ALA A 156 -16.61 -12.42 -21.78
N MET A 157 -15.82 -11.41 -22.14
CA MET A 157 -15.62 -10.99 -23.52
C MET A 157 -14.92 -12.08 -24.35
N ASP A 158 -13.92 -12.77 -23.77
CA ASP A 158 -13.20 -13.85 -24.44
C ASP A 158 -14.08 -15.07 -24.73
N LYS A 159 -15.10 -15.32 -23.89
CA LYS A 159 -16.10 -16.37 -24.11
C LYS A 159 -17.20 -15.99 -25.10
N SER A 160 -17.23 -14.75 -25.57
CA SER A 160 -18.20 -14.30 -26.58
C SER A 160 -17.93 -14.97 -27.91
N SER A 161 -19.01 -15.38 -28.61
CA SER A 161 -18.95 -15.85 -30.02
C SER A 161 -18.73 -14.70 -31.00
N ALA A 162 -18.90 -13.46 -30.59
CA ALA A 162 -18.65 -12.27 -31.41
C ALA A 162 -17.23 -11.75 -31.18
N GLY A 163 -16.55 -11.34 -32.27
CA GLY A 163 -15.32 -10.55 -32.15
C GLY A 163 -15.63 -9.16 -31.59
N ILE A 164 -14.95 -8.81 -30.49
CA ILE A 164 -15.08 -7.53 -29.81
C ILE A 164 -13.71 -6.84 -29.85
N TRP A 165 -13.70 -5.58 -30.25
CA TRP A 165 -12.48 -4.78 -30.27
C TRP A 165 -12.77 -3.33 -29.85
N VAL A 166 -11.74 -2.66 -29.34
CA VAL A 166 -11.84 -1.28 -28.82
C VAL A 166 -10.65 -0.47 -29.34
N PHE A 167 -10.95 0.73 -29.83
CA PHE A 167 -9.99 1.78 -30.11
C PHE A 167 -10.19 2.92 -29.10
N ASP A 168 -9.12 3.60 -28.74
CA ASP A 168 -9.18 4.77 -27.87
C ASP A 168 -9.64 6.04 -28.64
N LYS A 169 -9.73 7.17 -27.95
CA LYS A 169 -10.12 8.48 -28.52
C LYS A 169 -9.06 9.08 -29.47
N GLN A 170 -7.90 8.46 -29.60
CA GLN A 170 -6.86 8.78 -30.57
C GLN A 170 -6.83 7.78 -31.72
N ASP A 171 -7.88 6.98 -31.89
CA ASP A 171 -8.00 5.94 -32.91
C ASP A 171 -6.88 4.89 -32.86
N ARG A 172 -6.38 4.55 -31.63
CA ARG A 172 -5.40 3.48 -31.41
C ARG A 172 -6.07 2.25 -30.82
N PHE A 173 -5.70 1.09 -31.34
CA PHE A 173 -6.18 -0.20 -30.85
C PHE A 173 -5.74 -0.41 -29.40
N VAL A 174 -6.70 -0.71 -28.54
CA VAL A 174 -6.48 -0.93 -27.09
C VAL A 174 -6.75 -2.37 -26.70
N PHE A 175 -7.78 -3.00 -27.27
CA PHE A 175 -8.23 -4.31 -26.85
C PHE A 175 -8.90 -5.06 -27.99
N GLY A 176 -8.70 -6.38 -28.04
CA GLY A 176 -9.48 -7.31 -28.83
C GLY A 176 -9.67 -8.62 -28.06
N ASN A 177 -10.87 -9.18 -28.04
CA ASN A 177 -11.10 -10.48 -27.42
C ASN A 177 -10.51 -11.63 -28.25
N ALA A 178 -10.44 -12.83 -27.65
CA ALA A 178 -9.92 -14.01 -28.31
C ALA A 178 -10.57 -14.26 -29.69
N LYS A 179 -11.92 -14.10 -29.80
CA LYS A 179 -12.65 -14.29 -31.04
C LYS A 179 -12.30 -13.28 -32.14
N PHE A 180 -12.02 -12.02 -31.75
CA PHE A 180 -11.52 -11.03 -32.70
C PHE A 180 -10.15 -11.44 -33.25
N HIS A 181 -9.22 -11.83 -32.38
CA HIS A 181 -7.89 -12.27 -32.81
C HIS A 181 -7.92 -13.53 -33.67
N GLU A 182 -8.75 -14.50 -33.31
CA GLU A 182 -8.99 -15.68 -34.18
C GLU A 182 -9.48 -15.29 -35.60
N ASN A 183 -10.46 -14.38 -35.66
CA ASN A 183 -11.00 -13.93 -36.96
C ASN A 183 -9.92 -13.18 -37.78
N MET A 184 -9.09 -12.36 -37.14
CA MET A 184 -8.00 -11.66 -37.83
C MET A 184 -6.90 -12.62 -38.28
N ALA A 185 -6.58 -13.64 -37.50
CA ALA A 185 -5.59 -14.66 -37.84
C ALA A 185 -6.02 -15.51 -39.07
N VAL A 186 -7.30 -15.76 -39.25
CA VAL A 186 -7.82 -16.43 -40.46
C VAL A 186 -7.50 -15.64 -41.76
N GLY A 187 -7.47 -14.29 -41.66
CA GLY A 187 -7.05 -13.40 -42.74
C GLY A 187 -5.53 -13.15 -42.80
N GLY A 188 -4.76 -13.81 -41.95
CA GLY A 188 -3.30 -13.58 -41.86
C GLY A 188 -2.92 -12.21 -41.27
N ILE A 189 -3.85 -11.56 -40.54
CA ILE A 189 -3.67 -10.24 -39.99
C ILE A 189 -3.29 -10.34 -38.49
N THR A 190 -2.18 -9.74 -38.11
CA THR A 190 -1.79 -9.55 -36.72
C THR A 190 -2.13 -8.13 -36.30
N ILE A 191 -2.80 -7.97 -35.15
CA ILE A 191 -3.17 -6.69 -34.56
C ILE A 191 -2.42 -6.54 -33.26
N GLU A 192 -1.72 -5.42 -33.11
CA GLU A 192 -0.90 -5.08 -31.96
C GLU A 192 -1.49 -3.88 -31.22
N GLU A 193 -1.31 -3.82 -29.92
CA GLU A 193 -1.71 -2.66 -29.11
C GLU A 193 -1.06 -1.38 -29.64
N GLY A 194 -1.83 -0.31 -29.72
CA GLY A 194 -1.40 0.98 -30.26
C GLY A 194 -1.49 1.09 -31.78
N LEU A 195 -1.90 0.05 -32.53
CA LEU A 195 -2.11 0.11 -33.99
C LEU A 195 -3.15 1.19 -34.31
N GLU A 196 -2.83 2.07 -35.27
CA GLU A 196 -3.75 3.12 -35.69
C GLU A 196 -4.90 2.56 -36.53
N TRP A 197 -6.11 3.11 -36.38
CA TRP A 197 -7.30 2.71 -37.12
C TRP A 197 -7.09 2.72 -38.63
N SER A 198 -6.39 3.72 -39.16
CA SER A 198 -6.06 3.84 -40.59
C SER A 198 -5.24 2.66 -41.09
N GLU A 199 -4.25 2.23 -40.31
CA GLU A 199 -3.42 1.07 -40.63
C GLU A 199 -4.18 -0.24 -40.47
N TYR A 200 -5.04 -0.35 -39.44
CA TYR A 200 -5.94 -1.49 -39.27
C TYR A 200 -6.83 -1.69 -40.51
N ILE A 201 -7.47 -0.64 -40.99
CA ILE A 201 -8.30 -0.70 -42.24
C ILE A 201 -7.46 -1.07 -43.45
N ALA A 202 -6.25 -0.51 -43.60
CA ALA A 202 -5.35 -0.86 -44.70
C ALA A 202 -4.99 -2.35 -44.69
N ARG A 203 -4.76 -2.95 -43.55
CA ARG A 203 -4.50 -4.40 -43.40
C ARG A 203 -5.71 -5.24 -43.80
N LEU A 204 -6.93 -4.81 -43.44
CA LEU A 204 -8.18 -5.50 -43.86
C LEU A 204 -8.37 -5.48 -45.37
N ILE A 205 -8.16 -4.32 -46.00
CA ILE A 205 -8.25 -4.17 -47.45
C ILE A 205 -7.25 -5.07 -48.16
N ASN A 206 -5.99 -5.05 -47.73
CA ASN A 206 -4.91 -5.86 -48.30
C ASN A 206 -5.17 -7.38 -48.17
N ALA A 207 -5.87 -7.80 -47.11
CA ALA A 207 -6.29 -9.19 -46.90
C ALA A 207 -7.59 -9.56 -47.62
N GLY A 208 -8.24 -8.63 -48.34
CA GLY A 208 -9.48 -8.87 -49.09
C GLY A 208 -10.70 -9.16 -48.18
N ILE A 209 -10.69 -8.63 -46.94
CA ILE A 209 -11.76 -8.81 -45.95
C ILE A 209 -12.81 -7.71 -46.08
N VAL A 210 -12.40 -6.54 -46.56
CA VAL A 210 -13.23 -5.35 -46.79
C VAL A 210 -12.92 -4.76 -48.16
#